data_65f221610353485ff39199dca2355bbd
#
_entry.id   65f221610353485ff39199dca2355bbd
#
_cell.length_a   1.000
_cell.length_b   1.000
_cell.length_c   1.000
_cell.angle_alpha   90.00
_cell.angle_beta   90.00
_cell.angle_gamma   90.00
#
_symmetry.space_group_name_H-M   'P 1'
#
loop_
_entity.id
_entity.type
_entity.pdbx_description
1 polymer ?
#
loop_
_entity_poly.entity_id
_entity_poly.type
_entity_poly.pdbx_seq_one_letter_code
_entity_poly.pdbx_strand_id
1 'polypeptide(L)'
;MGTRFSDYLAESEAADTPEDAAVRAMFAAGIALGLQFRDARVSRGLTQAELSGLTGIPQADISRIERGAGNPTESTMQRLAHALNGRLQLVTA
;
A
#
# COMPACT_ATOMS: atom_id res chain seq x y z
N MET A 1 -11.91 -30.47 10.27
CA MET A 1 -11.83 -29.80 8.97
C MET A 1 -11.71 -28.31 9.17
N GLY A 2 -10.75 -27.68 8.52
CA GLY A 2 -10.52 -26.27 8.68
C GLY A 2 -11.59 -25.40 8.04
N THR A 3 -11.78 -24.22 8.59
CA THR A 3 -12.67 -23.20 8.02
C THR A 3 -12.00 -22.63 6.75
N ARG A 4 -12.77 -22.47 5.71
CA ARG A 4 -12.29 -21.84 4.49
C ARG A 4 -12.07 -20.35 4.74
N PHE A 5 -11.13 -19.78 4.01
CA PHE A 5 -10.86 -18.36 4.10
C PHE A 5 -12.10 -17.51 3.84
N SER A 6 -12.92 -17.90 2.86
CA SER A 6 -14.17 -17.21 2.56
C SER A 6 -15.18 -17.28 3.71
N ASP A 7 -15.24 -18.42 4.42
CA ASP A 7 -16.11 -18.57 5.58
C ASP A 7 -15.61 -17.69 6.74
N TYR A 8 -14.30 -17.63 6.93
CA TYR A 8 -13.69 -16.76 7.92
C TYR A 8 -14.03 -15.29 7.65
N LEU A 9 -13.94 -14.85 6.40
CA LEU A 9 -14.28 -13.46 6.04
C LEU A 9 -15.76 -13.16 6.27
N ALA A 10 -16.64 -14.10 5.95
CA ALA A 10 -18.08 -13.94 6.18
C ALA A 10 -18.41 -13.83 7.68
N GLU A 11 -17.80 -14.67 8.50
CA GLU A 11 -17.95 -14.61 9.95
C GLU A 11 -17.41 -13.29 10.50
N SER A 12 -16.24 -12.88 10.04
CA SER A 12 -15.61 -11.63 10.45
C SER A 12 -16.48 -10.42 10.11
N GLU A 13 -17.07 -10.40 8.92
CA GLU A 13 -17.99 -9.33 8.52
C GLU A 13 -19.24 -9.32 9.37
N ALA A 14 -19.81 -10.50 9.68
CA ALA A 14 -21.02 -10.60 10.48
C ALA A 14 -20.79 -10.18 11.93
N ALA A 15 -19.58 -10.38 12.45
CA ALA A 15 -19.19 -10.03 13.82
C ALA A 15 -18.43 -8.69 13.88
N ASP A 16 -18.46 -7.92 12.82
CA ASP A 16 -17.65 -6.73 12.67
C ASP A 16 -17.98 -5.63 13.67
N THR A 17 -16.96 -5.10 14.32
CA THR A 17 -17.06 -3.93 15.17
C THR A 17 -16.59 -2.69 14.41
N PRO A 18 -16.86 -1.47 14.91
CA PRO A 18 -16.27 -0.26 14.30
C PRO A 18 -14.75 -0.30 14.24
N GLU A 19 -14.10 -0.93 15.23
CA GLU A 19 -12.64 -1.10 15.22
C GLU A 19 -12.18 -2.02 14.10
N ASP A 20 -12.87 -3.14 13.89
CA ASP A 20 -12.56 -4.07 12.81
C ASP A 20 -12.74 -3.41 11.44
N ALA A 21 -13.81 -2.62 11.28
CA ALA A 21 -14.06 -1.86 10.06
C ALA A 21 -12.94 -0.85 9.79
N ALA A 22 -12.44 -0.17 10.82
CA ALA A 22 -11.35 0.77 10.70
C ALA A 22 -10.04 0.07 10.27
N VAL A 23 -9.74 -1.09 10.85
CA VAL A 23 -8.56 -1.87 10.49
C VAL A 23 -8.63 -2.33 9.03
N ARG A 24 -9.79 -2.83 8.59
CA ARG A 24 -9.96 -3.23 7.18
C ARG A 24 -9.80 -2.06 6.24
N ALA A 25 -10.33 -0.89 6.60
CA ALA A 25 -10.18 0.32 5.80
C ALA A 25 -8.71 0.73 5.67
N MET A 26 -7.92 0.59 6.73
CA MET A 26 -6.48 0.85 6.69
C MET A 26 -5.75 -0.09 5.73
N PHE A 27 -6.06 -1.39 5.77
CA PHE A 27 -5.46 -2.36 4.85
C PHE A 27 -5.85 -2.06 3.40
N ALA A 28 -7.12 -1.77 3.15
CA ALA A 28 -7.59 -1.43 1.81
C ALA A 28 -6.91 -0.17 1.27
N ALA A 29 -6.75 0.85 2.12
CA ALA A 29 -6.07 2.09 1.75
C ALA A 29 -4.59 1.84 1.43
N GLY A 30 -3.92 0.99 2.20
CA GLY A 30 -2.52 0.62 1.96
C GLY A 30 -2.34 -0.10 0.63
N ILE A 31 -3.21 -1.03 0.30
CA ILE A 31 -3.20 -1.75 -0.98
C ILE A 31 -3.43 -0.77 -2.14
N ALA A 32 -4.42 0.09 -2.03
CA ALA A 32 -4.75 1.07 -3.07
C ALA A 32 -3.59 2.04 -3.32
N LEU A 33 -2.97 2.53 -2.26
CA LEU A 33 -1.81 3.42 -2.36
C LEU A 33 -0.61 2.70 -2.97
N GLY A 34 -0.36 1.46 -2.55
CA GLY A 34 0.72 0.64 -3.09
C GLY A 34 0.59 0.42 -4.59
N LEU A 35 -0.61 0.16 -5.06
CA LEU A 35 -0.88 0.02 -6.50
C LEU A 35 -0.61 1.32 -7.25
N GLN A 36 -0.95 2.46 -6.69
CA GLN A 36 -0.67 3.75 -7.30
C GLN A 36 0.85 3.99 -7.44
N PHE A 37 1.62 3.68 -6.41
CA PHE A 37 3.08 3.77 -6.48
C PHE A 37 3.66 2.84 -7.55
N ARG A 38 3.18 1.60 -7.59
CA ARG A 38 3.62 0.64 -8.60
C ARG A 38 3.29 1.11 -10.01
N ASP A 39 2.06 1.54 -10.24
CA ASP A 39 1.62 2.00 -11.56
C ASP A 39 2.43 3.22 -12.02
N ALA A 40 2.69 4.16 -11.14
CA ALA A 40 3.51 5.32 -11.44
C ALA A 40 4.95 4.92 -11.78
N ARG A 41 5.51 3.97 -11.04
CA ARG A 41 6.85 3.45 -11.32
C ARG A 41 6.94 2.75 -12.68
N VAL A 42 6.02 1.84 -12.94
CA VAL A 42 5.96 1.08 -14.19
C VAL A 42 5.74 2.01 -15.38
N SER A 43 4.86 3.00 -15.24
CA SER A 43 4.59 3.99 -16.28
C SER A 43 5.85 4.77 -16.69
N ARG A 44 6.80 4.89 -15.77
CA ARG A 44 8.07 5.59 -16.06
C ARG A 44 9.16 4.65 -16.50
N GLY A 45 8.87 3.37 -16.67
CA GLY A 45 9.84 2.38 -17.09
C GLY A 45 10.90 2.07 -16.05
N LEU A 46 10.62 2.33 -14.77
CA LEU A 46 11.58 2.10 -13.67
C LEU A 46 11.36 0.74 -13.04
N THR A 47 12.46 0.06 -12.71
CA THR A 47 12.43 -1.10 -11.84
C THR A 47 12.39 -0.67 -10.37
N GLN A 48 12.04 -1.58 -9.47
CA GLN A 48 12.13 -1.29 -8.04
C GLN A 48 13.57 -0.95 -7.62
N ALA A 49 14.56 -1.64 -8.21
CA ALA A 49 15.96 -1.37 -7.92
C ALA A 49 16.38 0.03 -8.38
N GLU A 50 15.92 0.45 -9.55
CA GLU A 50 16.19 1.81 -10.04
C GLU A 50 15.56 2.87 -9.16
N LEU A 51 14.31 2.66 -8.75
CA LEU A 51 13.63 3.58 -7.83
C LEU A 51 14.34 3.63 -6.48
N SER A 52 14.82 2.50 -5.99
CA SER A 52 15.64 2.43 -4.78
C SER A 52 16.89 3.29 -4.91
N GLY A 53 17.58 3.20 -6.04
CA GLY A 53 18.76 4.00 -6.29
C GLY A 53 18.47 5.51 -6.32
N LEU A 54 17.34 5.90 -6.88
CA LEU A 54 16.94 7.32 -6.98
C LEU A 54 16.54 7.91 -5.64
N THR A 55 15.95 7.10 -4.76
CA THR A 55 15.34 7.59 -3.52
C THR A 55 16.19 7.33 -2.29
N GLY A 56 17.09 6.37 -2.35
CA GLY A 56 17.81 5.88 -1.18
C GLY A 56 16.96 4.99 -0.27
N ILE A 57 15.76 4.64 -0.69
CA ILE A 57 14.87 3.75 0.05
C ILE A 57 15.22 2.31 -0.34
N PRO A 58 15.43 1.39 0.64
CA PRO A 58 15.73 0.00 0.31
C PRO A 58 14.68 -0.63 -0.59
N GLN A 59 15.13 -1.42 -1.55
CA GLN A 59 14.22 -2.08 -2.50
C GLN A 59 13.18 -2.95 -1.77
N ALA A 60 13.58 -3.62 -0.70
CA ALA A 60 12.67 -4.44 0.10
C ALA A 60 11.51 -3.61 0.67
N ASP A 61 11.77 -2.36 1.05
CA ASP A 61 10.75 -1.46 1.55
C ASP A 61 9.82 -1.00 0.43
N ILE A 62 10.37 -0.68 -0.73
CA ILE A 62 9.58 -0.35 -1.92
C ILE A 62 8.66 -1.52 -2.29
N SER A 63 9.18 -2.73 -2.28
CA SER A 63 8.41 -3.93 -2.57
C SER A 63 7.24 -4.09 -1.58
N ARG A 64 7.49 -3.88 -0.30
CA ARG A 64 6.44 -3.95 0.72
C ARG A 64 5.36 -2.89 0.53
N ILE A 65 5.77 -1.67 0.24
CA ILE A 65 4.84 -0.55 0.00
C ILE A 65 3.95 -0.86 -1.20
N GLU A 66 4.52 -1.33 -2.29
CA GLU A 66 3.77 -1.65 -3.51
C GLU A 66 2.78 -2.80 -3.32
N ARG A 67 3.02 -3.68 -2.35
CA ARG A 67 2.10 -4.77 -2.00
C ARG A 67 1.06 -4.35 -0.95
N GLY A 68 1.13 -3.11 -0.48
CA GLY A 68 0.24 -2.65 0.58
C GLY A 68 0.62 -3.16 1.96
N ALA A 69 1.82 -3.72 2.11
CA ALA A 69 2.33 -4.23 3.38
C ALA A 69 3.20 -3.18 4.08
N GLY A 70 3.41 -3.38 5.36
CA GLY A 70 4.24 -2.47 6.15
C GLY A 70 3.50 -1.20 6.54
N ASN A 71 4.24 -0.26 7.08
CA ASN A 71 3.71 1.01 7.56
C ASN A 71 4.72 2.10 7.24
N PRO A 72 4.82 2.52 5.97
CA PRO A 72 5.79 3.53 5.56
C PRO A 72 5.47 4.87 6.21
N THR A 73 6.52 5.62 6.53
CA THR A 73 6.36 6.97 7.05
C THR A 73 5.91 7.91 5.94
N GLU A 74 5.32 9.04 6.33
CA GLU A 74 4.98 10.10 5.38
C GLU A 74 6.22 10.55 4.61
N SER A 75 7.36 10.70 5.28
CA SER A 75 8.62 11.08 4.65
C SER A 75 9.03 10.10 3.54
N THR A 76 8.92 8.80 3.79
CA THR A 76 9.22 7.78 2.79
C THR A 76 8.27 7.88 1.60
N MET A 77 6.99 8.04 1.85
CA MET A 77 5.99 8.18 0.80
C MET A 77 6.19 9.46 -0.02
N GLN A 78 6.54 10.57 0.62
CA GLN A 78 6.85 11.83 -0.05
C GLN A 78 8.06 11.69 -0.97
N ARG A 79 9.10 11.00 -0.52
CA ARG A 79 10.29 10.76 -1.35
C ARG A 79 9.96 9.94 -2.59
N LEU A 80 9.16 8.88 -2.43
CA LEU A 80 8.72 8.05 -3.56
C LEU A 80 7.89 8.87 -4.54
N ALA A 81 6.91 9.62 -4.04
CA ALA A 81 6.07 10.46 -4.87
C ALA A 81 6.89 11.48 -5.65
N HIS A 82 7.84 12.14 -4.99
CA HIS A 82 8.70 13.14 -5.63
C HIS A 82 9.54 12.50 -6.76
N ALA A 83 10.15 11.36 -6.50
CA ALA A 83 10.94 10.65 -7.51
C ALA A 83 10.12 10.23 -8.72
N LEU A 84 8.82 10.01 -8.53
CA LEU A 84 7.88 9.64 -9.58
C LEU A 84 7.15 10.85 -10.18
N ASN A 85 7.59 12.07 -9.86
CA ASN A 85 6.98 13.34 -10.27
C ASN A 85 5.50 13.45 -9.87
N GLY A 86 5.15 12.77 -8.78
CA GLY A 86 3.82 12.82 -8.22
C GLY A 86 3.78 13.58 -6.91
N ARG A 87 2.62 13.55 -6.28
CA ARG A 87 2.42 14.11 -4.95
C ARG A 87 1.40 13.28 -4.19
N LEU A 88 1.53 13.26 -2.88
CA LEU A 88 0.51 12.66 -2.03
C LEU A 88 -0.67 13.61 -1.94
N GLN A 89 -1.87 13.06 -2.09
CA GLN A 89 -3.08 13.84 -2.04
C GLN A 89 -4.17 13.05 -1.35
N LEU A 90 -4.83 13.69 -0.37
CA LEU A 90 -6.01 13.12 0.24
C LEU A 90 -7.21 13.48 -0.63
N VAL A 91 -7.89 12.46 -1.13
CA VAL A 91 -9.11 12.65 -1.92
C VAL A 91 -10.29 12.23 -1.05
N THR A 92 -11.20 13.17 -0.78
CA THR A 92 -12.39 12.91 0.00
C THR A 92 -13.59 12.72 -0.93
N ALA A 93 -14.52 11.89 -0.48
CA ALA A 93 -15.74 11.61 -1.25
C ALA A 93 -16.69 12.81 -1.24
#